data_42e209388ffdf8e1568526c1af45e244
#
_entry.id   42e209388ffdf8e1568526c1af45e244
#
_cell.length_a   1.000
_cell.length_b   1.000
_cell.length_c   1.000
_cell.angle_alpha   90.00
_cell.angle_beta   90.00
_cell.angle_gamma   90.00
#
_symmetry.space_group_name_H-M   'P 1'
#
loop_
_entity.id
_entity.type
_entity.pdbx_description
1 polymer ?
#
loop_
_entity_poly.entity_id
_entity_poly.type
_entity_poly.pdbx_seq_one_letter_code
_entity_poly.pdbx_strand_id
1 'polypeptide(L)'
;LKALESPEDEAATKCIFELMAQVDSYIPEPERDIDQPFLMPVEDVFSIKGRGTVGTGKIETGKVHTGDSIEIVGLKETTTTTVTGVEMFNKTLDDGQAGDNVGCLLRGIDKEELVRGQVLAAPGSITPHKKFAGEVYVLKKDEGGRHTPFFTGYRPQFYFRTTDVTGTATLQGAEMCMPGDNITMDIELI
;
A
#
# COMPACT_ATOMS: atom_id res chain seq x y z
N LEU A 1 -16.60 32.31 -5.41
CA LEU A 1 -16.21 33.63 -4.91
C LEU A 1 -17.30 34.22 -4.00
N LYS A 2 -18.58 34.26 -4.46
CA LYS A 2 -19.71 34.81 -3.67
C LYS A 2 -19.84 34.16 -2.28
N ALA A 3 -19.73 32.82 -2.19
CA ALA A 3 -19.81 32.11 -0.92
C ALA A 3 -18.67 32.46 0.05
N LEU A 4 -17.50 32.85 -0.47
CA LEU A 4 -16.37 33.28 0.35
C LEU A 4 -16.57 34.71 0.89
N GLU A 5 -17.18 35.59 0.07
CA GLU A 5 -17.46 36.98 0.41
C GLU A 5 -18.64 37.10 1.36
N SER A 6 -19.60 36.19 1.29
CA SER A 6 -20.84 36.18 2.09
C SER A 6 -21.18 34.77 2.55
N PRO A 7 -20.42 34.18 3.50
CA PRO A 7 -20.60 32.82 3.95
C PRO A 7 -21.95 32.57 4.66
N GLU A 8 -22.57 33.59 5.18
CA GLU A 8 -23.90 33.54 5.85
C GLU A 8 -25.07 33.65 4.87
N ASP A 9 -24.82 33.96 3.58
CA ASP A 9 -25.86 34.04 2.57
C ASP A 9 -26.17 32.63 2.02
N GLU A 10 -27.36 32.13 2.35
CA GLU A 10 -27.84 30.83 1.90
C GLU A 10 -27.85 30.70 0.36
N ALA A 11 -28.18 31.76 -0.36
CA ALA A 11 -28.19 31.72 -1.82
C ALA A 11 -26.79 31.64 -2.42
N ALA A 12 -25.79 32.25 -1.76
CA ALA A 12 -24.39 32.19 -2.17
C ALA A 12 -23.73 30.84 -1.85
N THR A 13 -24.14 30.16 -0.76
CA THR A 13 -23.55 28.91 -0.27
C THR A 13 -24.31 27.66 -0.73
N LYS A 14 -25.55 27.80 -1.22
CA LYS A 14 -26.43 26.69 -1.62
C LYS A 14 -25.74 25.62 -2.49
N CYS A 15 -25.04 26.06 -3.54
CA CYS A 15 -24.37 25.12 -4.46
C CYS A 15 -23.27 24.28 -3.78
N ILE A 16 -22.65 24.79 -2.72
CA ILE A 16 -21.63 24.07 -1.95
C ILE A 16 -22.30 22.99 -1.09
N PHE A 17 -23.37 23.33 -0.39
CA PHE A 17 -24.13 22.36 0.41
C PHE A 17 -24.82 21.31 -0.46
N GLU A 18 -25.34 21.69 -1.64
CA GLU A 18 -25.86 20.72 -2.61
C GLU A 18 -24.79 19.76 -3.10
N LEU A 19 -23.57 20.25 -3.38
CA LEU A 19 -22.44 19.40 -3.76
C LEU A 19 -22.09 18.44 -2.62
N MET A 20 -21.97 18.91 -1.38
CA MET A 20 -21.67 18.06 -0.23
C MET A 20 -22.74 16.99 -0.01
N ALA A 21 -24.02 17.37 -0.11
CA ALA A 21 -25.12 16.40 -0.01
C ALA A 21 -25.09 15.35 -1.14
N GLN A 22 -24.70 15.75 -2.36
CA GLN A 22 -24.50 14.79 -3.46
C GLN A 22 -23.32 13.87 -3.21
N VAL A 23 -22.20 14.37 -2.69
CA VAL A 23 -21.04 13.54 -2.30
C VAL A 23 -21.47 12.50 -1.26
N ASP A 24 -22.15 12.92 -0.20
CA ASP A 24 -22.59 12.02 0.89
C ASP A 24 -23.57 10.95 0.41
N SER A 25 -24.43 11.27 -0.57
CA SER A 25 -25.44 10.32 -1.07
C SER A 25 -24.93 9.42 -2.19
N TYR A 26 -23.96 9.88 -2.99
CA TYR A 26 -23.50 9.20 -4.19
C TYR A 26 -22.27 8.33 -3.96
N ILE A 27 -21.38 8.70 -3.05
CA ILE A 27 -20.16 7.96 -2.75
C ILE A 27 -20.46 6.96 -1.62
N PRO A 28 -20.48 5.64 -1.91
CA PRO A 28 -20.69 4.64 -0.86
C PRO A 28 -19.50 4.59 0.09
N GLU A 29 -19.75 4.27 1.35
CA GLU A 29 -18.66 3.93 2.27
C GLU A 29 -17.94 2.68 1.77
N PRO A 30 -16.58 2.68 1.71
CA PRO A 30 -15.84 1.50 1.31
C PRO A 30 -16.00 0.39 2.36
N GLU A 31 -16.17 -0.84 1.89
CA GLU A 31 -16.08 -2.01 2.77
C GLU A 31 -14.65 -2.13 3.31
N ARG A 32 -14.54 -2.37 4.62
CA ARG A 32 -13.25 -2.50 5.30
C ARG A 32 -13.07 -3.94 5.77
N ASP A 33 -12.01 -4.59 5.35
CA ASP A 33 -11.65 -5.96 5.71
C ASP A 33 -11.07 -6.05 7.14
N ILE A 34 -11.88 -5.68 8.13
CA ILE A 34 -11.45 -5.57 9.54
C ILE A 34 -11.30 -6.93 10.24
N ASP A 35 -11.93 -7.98 9.71
CA ASP A 35 -11.91 -9.34 10.28
C ASP A 35 -10.76 -10.21 9.73
N GLN A 36 -10.02 -9.70 8.75
CA GLN A 36 -8.83 -10.35 8.20
C GLN A 36 -7.61 -10.11 9.12
N PRO A 37 -6.54 -10.92 9.00
CA PRO A 37 -5.28 -10.64 9.69
C PRO A 37 -4.75 -9.24 9.36
N PHE A 38 -4.15 -8.58 10.37
CA PHE A 38 -3.53 -7.27 10.19
C PHE A 38 -2.47 -7.28 9.10
N LEU A 39 -2.54 -6.29 8.21
CA LEU A 39 -1.56 -6.05 7.15
C LEU A 39 -1.47 -4.56 6.83
N MET A 40 -0.27 -4.01 6.92
CA MET A 40 0.04 -2.62 6.62
C MET A 40 1.36 -2.50 5.86
N PRO A 41 1.35 -2.15 4.58
CA PRO A 41 2.57 -1.82 3.83
C PRO A 41 3.23 -0.56 4.39
N VAL A 42 4.55 -0.59 4.55
CA VAL A 42 5.33 0.55 5.04
C VAL A 42 5.54 1.55 3.90
N GLU A 43 5.07 2.77 4.09
CA GLU A 43 5.22 3.89 3.14
C GLU A 43 6.42 4.76 3.50
N ASP A 44 6.60 5.06 4.80
CA ASP A 44 7.71 5.87 5.29
C ASP A 44 8.15 5.44 6.69
N VAL A 45 9.37 5.81 7.06
CA VAL A 45 10.00 5.40 8.32
C VAL A 45 10.63 6.60 9.01
N PHE A 46 10.20 6.84 10.25
CA PHE A 46 10.71 7.91 11.10
C PHE A 46 11.33 7.36 12.37
N SER A 47 12.35 8.03 12.86
CA SER A 47 12.90 7.79 14.19
C SER A 47 12.51 8.94 15.13
N ILE A 48 11.87 8.59 16.25
CA ILE A 48 11.51 9.55 17.30
C ILE A 48 12.49 9.38 18.44
N LYS A 49 13.29 10.42 18.71
CA LYS A 49 14.32 10.40 19.78
C LYS A 49 13.68 10.05 21.13
N GLY A 50 14.17 8.97 21.74
CA GLY A 50 13.71 8.47 23.03
C GLY A 50 12.40 7.65 23.00
N ARG A 51 11.76 7.48 21.82
CA ARG A 51 10.54 6.66 21.67
C ARG A 51 10.72 5.43 20.78
N GLY A 52 11.56 5.52 19.74
CA GLY A 52 11.86 4.42 18.83
C GLY A 52 11.54 4.73 17.36
N THR A 53 11.42 3.68 16.56
CA THR A 53 11.14 3.77 15.12
C THR A 53 9.64 3.68 14.87
N VAL A 54 9.16 4.54 14.00
CA VAL A 54 7.75 4.56 13.53
C VAL A 54 7.72 4.19 12.06
N GLY A 55 6.95 3.16 11.74
CA GLY A 55 6.56 2.85 10.36
C GLY A 55 5.17 3.42 10.08
N THR A 56 5.03 4.20 9.00
CA THR A 56 3.74 4.74 8.57
C THR A 56 3.22 4.01 7.36
N GLY A 57 1.90 3.93 7.24
CA GLY A 57 1.23 3.32 6.09
C GLY A 57 -0.28 3.26 6.26
N LYS A 58 -0.95 2.83 5.21
CA LYS A 58 -2.37 2.53 5.25
C LYS A 58 -2.57 1.07 5.65
N ILE A 59 -3.40 0.83 6.65
CA ILE A 59 -3.82 -0.54 6.99
C ILE A 59 -4.70 -1.06 5.85
N GLU A 60 -4.27 -2.13 5.18
CA GLU A 60 -5.04 -2.78 4.10
C GLU A 60 -6.13 -3.68 4.68
N THR A 61 -5.75 -4.53 5.65
CA THR A 61 -6.67 -5.47 6.29
C THR A 61 -6.45 -5.55 7.80
N GLY A 62 -7.47 -6.00 8.51
CA GLY A 62 -7.43 -6.29 9.93
C GLY A 62 -7.39 -5.08 10.84
N LYS A 63 -6.93 -5.34 12.06
CA LYS A 63 -6.75 -4.36 13.13
C LYS A 63 -5.41 -4.56 13.81
N VAL A 64 -4.88 -3.49 14.38
CA VAL A 64 -3.69 -3.52 15.22
C VAL A 64 -3.92 -2.71 16.49
N HIS A 65 -3.55 -3.26 17.64
CA HIS A 65 -3.65 -2.60 18.93
C HIS A 65 -2.27 -2.29 19.50
N THR A 66 -2.21 -1.31 20.36
CA THR A 66 -1.03 -1.11 21.20
C THR A 66 -0.80 -2.34 22.09
N GLY A 67 0.39 -2.93 22.00
CA GLY A 67 0.76 -4.18 22.70
C GLY A 67 0.80 -5.41 21.80
N ASP A 68 0.25 -5.35 20.59
CA ASP A 68 0.26 -6.48 19.66
C ASP A 68 1.67 -6.83 19.20
N SER A 69 1.91 -8.15 19.09
CA SER A 69 3.09 -8.69 18.41
C SER A 69 2.82 -8.71 16.92
N ILE A 70 3.75 -8.22 16.13
CA ILE A 70 3.69 -8.19 14.67
C ILE A 70 5.00 -8.66 14.04
N GLU A 71 4.94 -9.01 12.77
CA GLU A 71 6.12 -9.32 11.95
C GLU A 71 6.37 -8.21 10.93
N ILE A 72 7.65 -7.92 10.71
CA ILE A 72 8.16 -7.09 9.61
C ILE A 72 8.60 -8.04 8.51
N VAL A 73 7.89 -8.06 7.39
CA VAL A 73 8.06 -9.05 6.32
C VAL A 73 8.48 -8.39 5.01
N GLY A 74 9.33 -9.07 4.24
CA GLY A 74 9.77 -8.66 2.90
C GLY A 74 11.09 -7.90 2.88
N LEU A 75 11.79 -7.95 1.75
CA LEU A 75 13.09 -7.33 1.44
C LEU A 75 14.26 -7.80 2.31
N LYS A 76 14.04 -8.08 3.58
CA LYS A 76 15.01 -8.58 4.58
C LYS A 76 14.47 -9.83 5.26
N GLU A 77 15.27 -10.40 6.16
CA GLU A 77 14.79 -11.48 7.03
C GLU A 77 13.62 -10.99 7.89
N THR A 78 12.61 -11.85 8.06
CA THR A 78 11.43 -11.54 8.87
C THR A 78 11.84 -11.35 10.33
N THR A 79 11.42 -10.22 10.89
CA THR A 79 11.70 -9.86 12.28
C THR A 79 10.38 -9.66 13.03
N THR A 80 10.31 -10.18 14.26
CA THR A 80 9.15 -9.97 15.13
C THR A 80 9.39 -8.78 16.06
N THR A 81 8.38 -7.94 16.24
CA THR A 81 8.41 -6.80 17.15
C THR A 81 7.06 -6.58 17.82
N THR A 82 6.98 -5.59 18.71
CA THR A 82 5.74 -5.20 19.42
C THR A 82 5.39 -3.77 19.04
N VAL A 83 4.13 -3.53 18.71
CA VAL A 83 3.56 -2.19 18.54
C VAL A 83 3.42 -1.53 19.92
N THR A 84 4.14 -0.44 20.17
CA THR A 84 4.09 0.28 21.45
C THR A 84 3.20 1.52 21.41
N GLY A 85 2.69 1.86 20.24
CA GLY A 85 1.73 2.95 20.04
C GLY A 85 1.25 3.01 18.61
N VAL A 86 0.03 3.48 18.46
CA VAL A 86 -0.62 3.77 17.16
C VAL A 86 -0.98 5.25 17.15
N GLU A 87 -0.60 5.97 16.10
CA GLU A 87 -0.83 7.41 16.00
C GLU A 87 -1.47 7.75 14.63
N MET A 88 -2.46 8.64 14.63
CA MET A 88 -3.09 9.17 13.44
C MET A 88 -3.36 10.68 13.63
N PHE A 89 -2.93 11.52 12.67
CA PHE A 89 -3.10 12.98 12.73
C PHE A 89 -2.61 13.60 14.06
N ASN A 90 -1.44 13.18 14.56
CA ASN A 90 -0.85 13.60 15.84
C ASN A 90 -1.70 13.27 17.08
N LYS A 91 -2.58 12.27 16.97
CA LYS A 91 -3.34 11.72 18.09
C LYS A 91 -2.95 10.28 18.32
N THR A 92 -2.69 9.93 19.56
CA THR A 92 -2.49 8.54 19.97
C THR A 92 -3.84 7.83 19.98
N LEU A 93 -3.87 6.64 19.43
CA LEU A 93 -5.03 5.75 19.37
C LEU A 93 -4.73 4.46 20.14
N ASP A 94 -5.77 3.81 20.64
CA ASP A 94 -5.65 2.49 21.24
C ASP A 94 -5.47 1.41 20.17
N ASP A 95 -6.10 1.60 19.01
CA ASP A 95 -6.06 0.71 17.86
C ASP A 95 -6.14 1.46 16.53
N GLY A 96 -5.76 0.77 15.45
CA GLY A 96 -5.97 1.16 14.05
C GLY A 96 -6.61 0.02 13.27
N GLN A 97 -7.42 0.33 12.27
CA GLN A 97 -8.15 -0.67 11.48
C GLN A 97 -8.02 -0.45 9.97
N ALA A 98 -8.39 -1.47 9.20
CA ALA A 98 -8.41 -1.42 7.75
C ALA A 98 -9.00 -0.11 7.21
N GLY A 99 -8.28 0.55 6.31
CA GLY A 99 -8.62 1.85 5.75
C GLY A 99 -7.98 3.06 6.45
N ASP A 100 -7.48 2.89 7.68
CA ASP A 100 -6.82 3.96 8.42
C ASP A 100 -5.37 4.14 7.95
N ASN A 101 -4.92 5.41 7.92
CA ASN A 101 -3.53 5.77 7.64
C ASN A 101 -2.86 6.12 8.98
N VAL A 102 -1.97 5.25 9.44
CA VAL A 102 -1.42 5.32 10.81
C VAL A 102 0.10 5.27 10.84
N GLY A 103 0.67 5.70 11.95
CA GLY A 103 2.05 5.43 12.34
C GLY A 103 2.06 4.41 13.47
N CYS A 104 2.75 3.28 13.26
CA CYS A 104 2.99 2.26 14.28
C CYS A 104 4.36 2.47 14.91
N LEU A 105 4.41 2.74 16.20
CA LEU A 105 5.65 2.82 16.98
C LEU A 105 6.10 1.40 17.34
N LEU A 106 7.33 1.05 16.96
CA LEU A 106 7.86 -0.31 17.06
C LEU A 106 8.95 -0.39 18.15
N ARG A 107 8.90 -1.47 18.93
CA ARG A 107 9.85 -1.71 20.01
C ARG A 107 11.15 -2.33 19.48
N GLY A 108 12.31 -1.73 19.85
CA GLY A 108 13.62 -2.34 19.62
C GLY A 108 13.99 -2.53 18.15
N ILE A 109 13.40 -1.73 17.27
CA ILE A 109 13.71 -1.71 15.83
C ILE A 109 14.45 -0.42 15.53
N ASP A 110 15.65 -0.54 14.97
CA ASP A 110 16.41 0.60 14.49
C ASP A 110 15.87 1.09 13.14
N LYS A 111 16.09 2.38 12.84
CA LYS A 111 15.55 2.99 11.61
C LYS A 111 16.03 2.27 10.34
N GLU A 112 17.23 1.74 10.35
CA GLU A 112 17.86 1.02 9.26
C GLU A 112 17.30 -0.39 9.06
N GLU A 113 16.63 -0.95 10.06
CA GLU A 113 16.01 -2.28 10.01
C GLU A 113 14.66 -2.26 9.34
N LEU A 114 13.93 -1.14 9.43
CA LEU A 114 12.65 -0.94 8.75
C LEU A 114 12.83 -0.06 7.51
N VAL A 115 12.33 -0.52 6.38
CA VAL A 115 12.42 0.23 5.12
C VAL A 115 11.08 0.23 4.38
N ARG A 116 10.87 1.27 3.58
CA ARG A 116 9.72 1.34 2.67
C ARG A 116 9.66 0.09 1.79
N GLY A 117 8.46 -0.46 1.64
CA GLY A 117 8.22 -1.67 0.84
C GLY A 117 8.15 -2.95 1.65
N GLN A 118 8.61 -2.94 2.91
CA GLN A 118 8.29 -4.01 3.85
C GLN A 118 6.82 -3.90 4.28
N VAL A 119 6.32 -4.97 4.89
CA VAL A 119 4.94 -5.06 5.36
C VAL A 119 4.94 -5.39 6.84
N LEU A 120 4.18 -4.64 7.64
CA LEU A 120 3.84 -5.01 9.00
C LEU A 120 2.62 -5.93 8.94
N ALA A 121 2.70 -7.11 9.52
CA ALA A 121 1.65 -8.12 9.43
C ALA A 121 1.43 -8.86 10.75
N ALA A 122 0.26 -9.47 10.91
CA ALA A 122 0.01 -10.40 11.99
C ALA A 122 0.97 -11.58 11.89
N PRO A 123 1.51 -12.11 13.02
CA PRO A 123 2.50 -13.16 12.99
C PRO A 123 2.05 -14.40 12.19
N GLY A 124 2.90 -14.85 11.25
CA GLY A 124 2.64 -16.02 10.41
C GLY A 124 1.52 -15.87 9.39
N SER A 125 0.96 -14.67 9.19
CA SER A 125 -0.16 -14.46 8.27
C SER A 125 0.25 -14.37 6.80
N ILE A 126 1.50 -13.97 6.52
CA ILE A 126 2.04 -13.84 5.16
C ILE A 126 3.44 -14.41 5.06
N THR A 127 3.79 -14.86 3.85
CA THR A 127 5.13 -15.35 3.51
C THR A 127 5.62 -14.61 2.26
N PRO A 128 6.84 -14.07 2.25
CA PRO A 128 7.38 -13.41 1.07
C PRO A 128 7.76 -14.44 0.00
N HIS A 129 7.46 -14.14 -1.25
CA HIS A 129 7.80 -14.96 -2.40
C HIS A 129 8.60 -14.17 -3.41
N LYS A 130 9.64 -14.80 -4.00
CA LYS A 130 10.45 -14.21 -5.08
C LYS A 130 10.04 -14.69 -6.46
N LYS A 131 9.32 -15.82 -6.54
CA LYS A 131 8.90 -16.43 -7.81
C LYS A 131 7.40 -16.61 -7.84
N PHE A 132 6.81 -16.21 -8.94
CA PHE A 132 5.38 -16.40 -9.19
C PHE A 132 5.08 -16.43 -10.69
N ALA A 133 3.96 -17.03 -11.06
CA ALA A 133 3.38 -16.92 -12.38
C ALA A 133 2.27 -15.88 -12.38
N GLY A 134 2.15 -15.13 -13.46
CA GLY A 134 1.10 -14.11 -13.61
C GLY A 134 0.61 -14.03 -15.04
N GLU A 135 -0.70 -13.82 -15.20
CA GLU A 135 -1.28 -13.39 -16.47
C GLU A 135 -1.11 -11.89 -16.62
N VAL A 136 -0.51 -11.46 -17.72
CA VAL A 136 -0.11 -10.07 -17.94
C VAL A 136 -0.70 -9.57 -19.26
N TYR A 137 -1.44 -8.46 -19.18
CA TYR A 137 -1.82 -7.68 -20.34
C TYR A 137 -0.77 -6.62 -20.64
N VAL A 138 -0.22 -6.62 -21.85
CA VAL A 138 0.82 -5.66 -22.24
C VAL A 138 0.18 -4.46 -22.92
N LEU A 139 0.16 -3.32 -22.24
CA LEU A 139 -0.43 -2.08 -22.73
C LEU A 139 0.14 -1.67 -24.10
N LYS A 140 -0.72 -1.25 -25.03
CA LYS A 140 -0.38 -0.67 -26.32
C LYS A 140 0.08 0.78 -26.18
N LYS A 141 0.67 1.31 -27.25
CA LYS A 141 1.15 2.70 -27.29
C LYS A 141 0.06 3.74 -27.03
N ASP A 142 -1.14 3.54 -27.58
CA ASP A 142 -2.30 4.42 -27.42
C ASP A 142 -2.92 4.33 -26.01
N GLU A 143 -2.63 3.25 -25.28
CA GLU A 143 -2.97 3.07 -23.86
C GLU A 143 -1.89 3.60 -22.90
N GLY A 144 -0.87 4.27 -23.42
CA GLY A 144 0.27 4.75 -22.63
C GLY A 144 1.36 3.71 -22.41
N GLY A 145 1.27 2.56 -23.08
CA GLY A 145 2.21 1.45 -22.99
C GLY A 145 3.34 1.50 -24.00
N ARG A 146 3.97 0.35 -24.22
CA ARG A 146 5.10 0.19 -25.12
C ARG A 146 4.69 0.06 -26.58
N HIS A 147 5.63 0.29 -27.48
CA HIS A 147 5.43 0.17 -28.94
C HIS A 147 6.35 -0.88 -29.58
N THR A 148 7.17 -1.57 -28.79
CA THR A 148 8.07 -2.61 -29.25
C THR A 148 7.83 -3.90 -28.49
N PRO A 149 8.03 -5.08 -29.11
CA PRO A 149 7.96 -6.35 -28.41
C PRO A 149 9.07 -6.50 -27.36
N PHE A 150 8.92 -7.49 -26.49
CA PHE A 150 9.99 -7.96 -25.63
C PHE A 150 10.05 -9.49 -25.63
N PHE A 151 11.16 -10.01 -25.15
CA PHE A 151 11.51 -11.43 -25.18
C PHE A 151 11.70 -11.98 -23.79
N THR A 152 11.70 -13.30 -23.65
CA THR A 152 12.13 -13.99 -22.44
C THR A 152 13.47 -13.43 -21.94
N GLY A 153 13.58 -13.20 -20.64
CA GLY A 153 14.73 -12.56 -20.02
C GLY A 153 14.58 -11.03 -19.89
N TYR A 154 13.45 -10.46 -20.28
CA TYR A 154 13.16 -9.03 -20.05
C TYR A 154 13.16 -8.75 -18.54
N ARG A 155 13.81 -7.65 -18.15
CA ARG A 155 14.03 -7.27 -16.74
C ARG A 155 13.43 -5.91 -16.41
N PRO A 156 12.11 -5.81 -16.21
CA PRO A 156 11.47 -4.57 -15.82
C PRO A 156 11.51 -4.36 -14.30
N GLN A 157 11.04 -3.20 -13.87
CA GLN A 157 10.64 -2.94 -12.50
C GLN A 157 9.20 -3.44 -12.30
N PHE A 158 8.99 -4.20 -11.24
CA PHE A 158 7.69 -4.66 -10.79
C PHE A 158 7.29 -3.84 -9.56
N TYR A 159 6.10 -3.26 -9.60
CA TYR A 159 5.58 -2.43 -8.52
C TYR A 159 4.63 -3.24 -7.65
N PHE A 160 4.96 -3.37 -6.37
CA PHE A 160 4.15 -4.05 -5.37
C PHE A 160 3.88 -3.10 -4.22
N ARG A 161 2.61 -2.76 -3.99
CA ARG A 161 2.22 -1.84 -2.91
C ARG A 161 3.09 -0.56 -2.90
N THR A 162 4.01 -0.46 -1.96
CA THR A 162 4.82 0.74 -1.72
C THR A 162 6.26 0.66 -2.26
N THR A 163 6.62 -0.44 -2.94
CA THR A 163 7.97 -0.64 -3.47
C THR A 163 7.97 -1.08 -4.92
N ASP A 164 9.13 -0.91 -5.56
CA ASP A 164 9.47 -1.47 -6.86
C ASP A 164 10.62 -2.46 -6.71
N VAL A 165 10.55 -3.55 -7.43
CA VAL A 165 11.56 -4.61 -7.42
C VAL A 165 11.89 -5.00 -8.85
N THR A 166 13.18 -5.08 -9.18
CA THR A 166 13.63 -5.62 -10.46
C THR A 166 13.38 -7.13 -10.49
N GLY A 167 12.85 -7.63 -11.58
CA GLY A 167 12.66 -9.06 -11.78
C GLY A 167 12.89 -9.47 -13.22
N THR A 168 13.05 -10.76 -13.46
CA THR A 168 13.19 -11.35 -14.79
C THR A 168 11.88 -12.02 -15.18
N ALA A 169 11.37 -11.69 -16.37
CA ALA A 169 10.18 -12.29 -16.95
C ALA A 169 10.56 -13.38 -17.95
N THR A 170 10.01 -14.58 -17.77
CA THR A 170 10.12 -15.70 -18.70
C THR A 170 8.74 -15.96 -19.31
N LEU A 171 8.63 -15.81 -20.63
CA LEU A 171 7.36 -16.00 -21.34
C LEU A 171 6.99 -17.47 -21.42
N GLN A 172 5.75 -17.82 -21.15
CA GLN A 172 5.23 -19.18 -21.33
C GLN A 172 4.58 -19.33 -22.69
N GLY A 173 5.03 -20.33 -23.47
CA GLY A 173 4.44 -20.70 -24.76
C GLY A 173 4.69 -19.73 -25.93
N ALA A 174 5.57 -18.72 -25.73
CA ALA A 174 5.95 -17.78 -26.78
C ALA A 174 7.40 -17.32 -26.64
N GLU A 175 8.05 -17.00 -27.75
CA GLU A 175 9.42 -16.45 -27.75
C GLU A 175 9.42 -14.93 -27.51
N MET A 176 8.37 -14.25 -27.96
CA MET A 176 8.20 -12.80 -27.79
C MET A 176 6.77 -12.44 -27.45
N CYS A 177 6.59 -11.28 -26.82
CA CYS A 177 5.31 -10.69 -26.50
C CYS A 177 5.18 -9.32 -27.15
N MET A 178 4.04 -9.11 -27.83
CA MET A 178 3.72 -7.86 -28.51
C MET A 178 2.87 -6.95 -27.61
N PRO A 179 2.92 -5.61 -27.83
CA PRO A 179 1.95 -4.71 -27.22
C PRO A 179 0.52 -5.11 -27.58
N GLY A 180 -0.32 -5.25 -26.58
CA GLY A 180 -1.72 -5.71 -26.70
C GLY A 180 -1.94 -7.20 -26.48
N ASP A 181 -0.89 -7.97 -26.25
CA ASP A 181 -1.00 -9.39 -25.93
C ASP A 181 -1.39 -9.61 -24.47
N ASN A 182 -2.13 -10.70 -24.24
CA ASN A 182 -2.28 -11.34 -22.93
C ASN A 182 -1.38 -12.56 -22.89
N ILE A 183 -0.49 -12.65 -21.94
CA ILE A 183 0.47 -13.74 -21.83
C ILE A 183 0.71 -14.15 -20.39
N THR A 184 0.89 -15.43 -20.16
CA THR A 184 1.35 -15.95 -18.86
C THR A 184 2.89 -15.88 -18.82
N MET A 185 3.41 -15.40 -17.72
CA MET A 185 4.85 -15.27 -17.48
C MET A 185 5.22 -15.87 -16.13
N ASP A 186 6.37 -16.51 -16.07
CA ASP A 186 7.07 -16.78 -14.82
C ASP A 186 7.97 -15.61 -14.48
N ILE A 187 7.81 -15.07 -13.28
CA ILE A 187 8.56 -13.91 -12.81
C ILE A 187 9.43 -14.33 -11.65
N GLU A 188 10.71 -13.95 -11.73
CA GLU A 188 11.68 -14.14 -10.65
C GLU A 188 12.24 -12.78 -10.22
N LEU A 189 11.90 -12.37 -8.99
CA LEU A 189 12.39 -11.13 -8.38
C LEU A 189 13.82 -11.30 -7.86
N ILE A 190 14.59 -10.22 -7.88
CA ILE A 190 15.99 -10.20 -7.41
C ILE A 190 16.05 -10.09 -5.88
#